data_ec35cc20b86b9a97df196ea3e6a10cea
#
_entry.id   ec35cc20b86b9a97df196ea3e6a10cea
#
_cell.length_a   1.000
_cell.length_b   1.000
_cell.length_c   1.000
_cell.angle_alpha   90.00
_cell.angle_beta   90.00
_cell.angle_gamma   90.00
#
_symmetry.space_group_name_H-M   'P 1'
#
loop_
_entity.id
_entity.type
_entity.pdbx_description
1 polymer ?
#
loop_
_entity_poly.entity_id
_entity_poly.type
_entity_poly.pdbx_seq_one_letter_code
_entity_poly.pdbx_strand_id
1 'polypeptide(L)'
;PANEFLNLEGRQLSTSRNWAVWAPDYLDRFDPDPLRYHLISNLPETGDSDFSWADYVRSNNDELVATFGNLVHRTLTQIYRNFDGKIPHPGRLSEEDTELIRKCEEIKEKVASSLQRVRLREALDIAMSLSREANRYLDQRAPWKQIKEDSLSAATTLYTAAYALMTLRVVMYPFVPFSAQKLHELLGQFGEIQDIGWVIEDII
;
A
#
# COMPACT_ATOMS: atom_id res chain seq x y z
N PRO A 1 -1.63 23.82 7.92
CA PRO A 1 -1.30 23.18 9.19
C PRO A 1 0.21 23.31 9.45
N ALA A 2 0.60 23.42 10.71
CA ALA A 2 1.99 23.31 11.14
C ALA A 2 2.15 21.95 11.82
N ASN A 3 3.30 21.31 11.62
CA ASN A 3 3.69 20.14 12.38
C ASN A 3 4.42 20.57 13.66
N GLU A 4 4.34 19.74 14.68
CA GLU A 4 5.17 19.83 15.88
C GLU A 4 6.61 19.34 15.57
N PHE A 5 7.44 19.12 16.57
CA PHE A 5 8.84 18.76 16.35
C PHE A 5 9.04 17.28 16.07
N LEU A 6 9.98 17.00 15.18
CA LEU A 6 10.54 15.66 14.97
C LEU A 6 11.90 15.59 15.67
N ASN A 7 12.06 14.67 16.58
CA ASN A 7 13.32 14.35 17.22
C ASN A 7 14.04 13.18 16.49
N LEU A 8 15.29 12.95 16.80
CA LEU A 8 16.09 11.83 16.30
C LEU A 8 16.74 11.12 17.50
N GLU A 9 16.36 9.85 17.69
CA GLU A 9 16.85 9.01 18.81
C GLU A 9 16.71 9.72 20.16
N GLY A 10 15.52 10.26 20.43
CA GLY A 10 15.18 10.97 21.65
C GLY A 10 15.85 12.34 21.83
N ARG A 11 16.48 12.88 20.80
CA ARG A 11 17.17 14.17 20.85
C ARG A 11 16.69 15.11 19.75
N GLN A 12 16.66 16.40 20.06
CA GLN A 12 16.34 17.43 19.08
C GLN A 12 17.35 17.43 17.93
N LEU A 13 16.86 17.46 16.70
CA LEU A 13 17.67 17.64 15.48
C LEU A 13 18.53 18.91 15.58
N SER A 14 19.78 18.83 15.16
CA SER A 14 20.72 19.94 15.23
C SER A 14 21.77 19.89 14.12
N THR A 15 21.71 20.82 13.20
CA THR A 15 22.70 20.96 12.12
C THR A 15 24.08 21.33 12.67
N SER A 16 24.15 22.27 13.65
CA SER A 16 25.41 22.69 14.24
C SER A 16 26.16 21.60 15.03
N ARG A 17 25.42 20.62 15.54
CA ARG A 17 25.97 19.45 16.25
C ARG A 17 26.09 18.23 15.33
N ASN A 18 25.79 18.37 14.05
CA ASN A 18 25.72 17.28 13.07
C ASN A 18 24.85 16.10 13.56
N TRP A 19 23.74 16.42 14.25
CA TRP A 19 22.78 15.46 14.76
C TRP A 19 21.51 15.51 13.91
N ALA A 20 21.57 14.86 12.73
CA ALA A 20 20.49 14.78 11.76
C ALA A 20 20.73 13.59 10.81
N VAL A 21 19.66 13.10 10.20
CA VAL A 21 19.75 12.26 9.01
C VAL A 21 19.67 13.20 7.79
N TRP A 22 20.75 13.27 7.04
CA TRP A 22 20.81 14.10 5.84
C TRP A 22 20.14 13.35 4.67
N ALA A 23 19.15 13.96 4.06
CA ALA A 23 18.41 13.36 2.97
C ALA A 23 19.28 12.91 1.78
N PRO A 24 20.28 13.68 1.30
CA PRO A 24 21.19 13.20 0.26
C PRO A 24 21.96 11.94 0.67
N ASP A 25 22.52 11.91 1.88
CA ASP A 25 23.30 10.75 2.35
C ASP A 25 22.44 9.49 2.51
N TYR A 26 21.15 9.66 2.85
CA TYR A 26 20.20 8.57 2.88
C TYR A 26 19.86 8.08 1.46
N LEU A 27 19.53 8.99 0.55
CA LEU A 27 19.08 8.67 -0.81
C LEU A 27 20.20 8.09 -1.69
N ASP A 28 21.47 8.36 -1.36
CA ASP A 28 22.62 7.71 -2.01
C ASP A 28 22.72 6.21 -1.71
N ARG A 29 22.00 5.71 -0.69
CA ARG A 29 22.13 4.34 -0.18
C ARG A 29 20.83 3.55 -0.16
N PHE A 30 19.70 4.23 -0.06
CA PHE A 30 18.39 3.64 0.16
C PHE A 30 17.32 4.27 -0.72
N ASP A 31 16.30 3.49 -1.03
CA ASP A 31 15.12 3.97 -1.74
C ASP A 31 14.33 4.98 -0.90
N PRO A 32 13.66 5.97 -1.52
CA PRO A 32 12.93 7.00 -0.81
C PRO A 32 11.63 6.51 -0.13
N ASP A 33 10.94 5.52 -0.69
CA ASP A 33 9.63 5.10 -0.20
C ASP A 33 9.62 4.58 1.25
N PRO A 34 10.60 3.77 1.70
CA PRO A 34 10.68 3.36 3.09
C PRO A 34 10.76 4.54 4.07
N LEU A 35 11.57 5.56 3.73
CA LEU A 35 11.68 6.76 4.57
C LEU A 35 10.40 7.58 4.55
N ARG A 36 9.78 7.77 3.38
CA ARG A 36 8.50 8.47 3.24
C ARG A 36 7.41 7.80 4.06
N TYR A 37 7.30 6.47 3.96
CA TYR A 37 6.34 5.68 4.72
C TYR A 37 6.50 5.91 6.23
N HIS A 38 7.73 5.73 6.75
CA HIS A 38 8.01 5.89 8.16
C HIS A 38 7.75 7.32 8.66
N LEU A 39 8.20 8.33 7.92
CA LEU A 39 7.99 9.73 8.29
C LEU A 39 6.50 10.10 8.32
N ILE A 40 5.72 9.62 7.35
CA ILE A 40 4.27 9.92 7.30
C ILE A 40 3.52 9.15 8.39
N SER A 41 3.85 7.89 8.65
CA SER A 41 3.22 7.11 9.73
C SER A 41 3.48 7.69 11.13
N ASN A 42 4.60 8.40 11.30
CA ASN A 42 5.01 9.06 12.54
C ASN A 42 4.95 10.60 12.46
N LEU A 43 4.16 11.15 11.53
CA LEU A 43 4.10 12.59 11.34
C LEU A 43 3.64 13.31 12.64
N PRO A 44 4.36 14.33 13.10
CA PRO A 44 4.04 15.08 14.33
C PRO A 44 2.85 16.03 14.12
N GLU A 45 1.66 15.51 13.80
CA GLU A 45 0.46 16.29 13.49
C GLU A 45 -0.17 16.94 14.74
N THR A 46 -0.05 16.30 15.91
CA THR A 46 -0.74 16.71 17.15
C THR A 46 0.17 16.75 18.37
N GLY A 47 1.42 16.40 18.23
CA GLY A 47 2.44 16.40 19.27
C GLY A 47 3.77 15.98 18.68
N ASP A 48 4.86 16.18 19.43
CA ASP A 48 6.20 15.81 18.99
C ASP A 48 6.29 14.31 18.70
N SER A 49 7.10 13.95 17.71
CA SER A 49 7.42 12.58 17.39
C SER A 49 8.94 12.35 17.39
N ASP A 50 9.34 11.10 17.44
CA ASP A 50 10.74 10.69 17.42
C ASP A 50 11.00 9.76 16.23
N PHE A 51 12.07 10.02 15.51
CA PHE A 51 12.62 9.08 14.54
C PHE A 51 13.64 8.20 15.24
N SER A 52 13.39 6.89 15.25
CA SER A 52 14.40 5.91 15.64
C SER A 52 14.66 4.93 14.50
N TRP A 53 15.91 4.52 14.32
CA TRP A 53 16.25 3.52 13.32
C TRP A 53 15.58 2.17 13.60
N ALA A 54 15.38 1.83 14.87
CA ALA A 54 14.67 0.60 15.25
C ALA A 54 13.21 0.64 14.79
N ASP A 55 12.50 1.75 15.02
CA ASP A 55 11.11 1.92 14.58
C ASP A 55 11.01 2.04 13.06
N TYR A 56 11.98 2.71 12.43
CA TYR A 56 12.07 2.75 10.97
C TYR A 56 12.16 1.35 10.36
N VAL A 57 13.07 0.51 10.83
CA VAL A 57 13.23 -0.86 10.34
C VAL A 57 11.98 -1.69 10.61
N ARG A 58 11.40 -1.57 11.80
CA ARG A 58 10.18 -2.28 12.18
C ARG A 58 8.99 -1.89 11.30
N SER A 59 8.70 -0.61 11.15
CA SER A 59 7.57 -0.15 10.33
C SER A 59 7.71 -0.56 8.86
N ASN A 60 8.92 -0.53 8.32
CA ASN A 60 9.14 -1.00 6.95
C ASN A 60 8.96 -2.51 6.81
N ASN A 61 9.54 -3.30 7.71
CA ASN A 61 9.48 -4.75 7.60
C ASN A 61 8.08 -5.30 7.92
N ASP A 62 7.46 -4.86 9.01
CA ASP A 62 6.23 -5.45 9.52
C ASP A 62 4.99 -4.87 8.84
N GLU A 63 5.05 -3.62 8.37
CA GLU A 63 3.91 -2.97 7.74
C GLU A 63 4.06 -2.88 6.23
N LEU A 64 5.05 -2.15 5.72
CA LEU A 64 5.17 -1.93 4.28
C LEU A 64 5.48 -3.23 3.54
N VAL A 65 6.48 -4.00 3.98
CA VAL A 65 6.89 -5.23 3.31
C VAL A 65 5.96 -6.40 3.64
N ALA A 66 5.73 -6.68 4.93
CA ALA A 66 4.96 -7.86 5.34
C ALA A 66 3.45 -7.72 5.11
N THR A 67 2.92 -6.51 4.98
CA THR A 67 1.49 -6.29 4.72
C THR A 67 1.22 -5.93 3.26
N PHE A 68 1.71 -4.78 2.78
CA PHE A 68 1.47 -4.32 1.41
C PHE A 68 2.27 -5.15 0.39
N GLY A 69 3.60 -5.27 0.57
CA GLY A 69 4.46 -6.04 -0.33
C GLY A 69 4.07 -7.51 -0.43
N ASN A 70 3.74 -8.14 0.70
CA ASN A 70 3.30 -9.54 0.73
C ASN A 70 1.97 -9.75 -0.01
N LEU A 71 1.00 -8.84 0.14
CA LEU A 71 -0.26 -8.90 -0.61
C LEU A 71 -0.01 -8.88 -2.12
N VAL A 72 0.81 -7.92 -2.59
CA VAL A 72 1.19 -7.79 -4.00
C VAL A 72 1.84 -9.09 -4.49
N HIS A 73 2.87 -9.56 -3.77
CA HIS A 73 3.60 -10.77 -4.14
C HIS A 73 2.71 -12.01 -4.18
N ARG A 74 1.88 -12.23 -3.17
CA ARG A 74 0.98 -13.40 -3.10
C ARG A 74 -0.03 -13.40 -4.24
N THR A 75 -0.69 -12.27 -4.47
CA THR A 75 -1.72 -12.15 -5.51
C THR A 75 -1.12 -12.35 -6.90
N LEU A 76 -0.10 -11.56 -7.25
CA LEU A 76 0.48 -11.61 -8.60
C LEU A 76 1.21 -12.93 -8.89
N THR A 77 1.86 -13.54 -7.88
CA THR A 77 2.48 -14.87 -8.06
C THR A 77 1.44 -15.94 -8.40
N GLN A 78 0.26 -15.91 -7.76
CA GLN A 78 -0.80 -16.89 -8.06
C GLN A 78 -1.38 -16.64 -9.46
N ILE A 79 -1.60 -15.39 -9.84
CA ILE A 79 -2.07 -15.02 -11.17
C ILE A 79 -1.05 -15.47 -12.24
N TYR A 80 0.22 -15.14 -12.04
CA TYR A 80 1.28 -15.49 -12.97
C TYR A 80 1.41 -17.00 -13.18
N ARG A 81 1.38 -17.78 -12.09
CA ARG A 81 1.59 -19.24 -12.15
C ARG A 81 0.40 -20.02 -12.69
N ASN A 82 -0.82 -19.54 -12.48
CA ASN A 82 -2.01 -20.34 -12.72
C ASN A 82 -2.94 -19.77 -13.79
N PHE A 83 -2.70 -18.52 -14.24
CA PHE A 83 -3.53 -17.81 -15.21
C PHE A 83 -2.68 -17.08 -16.27
N ASP A 84 -1.52 -17.63 -16.60
CA ASP A 84 -0.63 -17.13 -17.67
C ASP A 84 -0.26 -15.62 -17.52
N GLY A 85 -0.18 -15.12 -16.29
CA GLY A 85 0.12 -13.74 -15.99
C GLY A 85 -1.01 -12.75 -16.33
N LYS A 86 -2.21 -13.24 -16.63
CA LYS A 86 -3.38 -12.40 -16.91
C LYS A 86 -4.36 -12.44 -15.74
N ILE A 87 -4.91 -11.29 -15.38
CA ILE A 87 -5.96 -11.23 -14.37
C ILE A 87 -7.14 -12.06 -14.90
N PRO A 88 -7.57 -13.11 -14.17
CA PRO A 88 -8.60 -14.00 -14.66
C PRO A 88 -9.99 -13.36 -14.62
N HIS A 89 -10.86 -13.76 -15.55
CA HIS A 89 -12.27 -13.36 -15.48
C HIS A 89 -12.95 -14.04 -14.29
N PRO A 90 -13.70 -13.29 -13.48
CA PRO A 90 -14.40 -13.85 -12.34
C PRO A 90 -15.60 -14.67 -12.77
N GLY A 91 -15.97 -15.66 -11.95
CA GLY A 91 -17.29 -16.25 -11.98
C GLY A 91 -18.31 -15.37 -11.27
N ARG A 92 -19.34 -15.99 -10.68
CA ARG A 92 -20.29 -15.26 -9.84
C ARG A 92 -19.61 -14.83 -8.54
N LEU A 93 -19.64 -13.51 -8.27
CA LEU A 93 -19.12 -12.96 -7.04
C LEU A 93 -19.95 -13.42 -5.82
N SER A 94 -19.27 -13.84 -4.77
CA SER A 94 -19.86 -14.12 -3.47
C SER A 94 -20.12 -12.83 -2.69
N GLU A 95 -20.70 -12.95 -1.52
CA GLU A 95 -20.90 -11.81 -0.62
C GLU A 95 -19.56 -11.24 -0.14
N GLU A 96 -18.59 -12.10 0.18
CA GLU A 96 -17.25 -11.68 0.60
C GLU A 96 -16.48 -10.96 -0.51
N ASP A 97 -16.62 -11.42 -1.77
CA ASP A 97 -15.99 -10.76 -2.93
C ASP A 97 -16.56 -9.36 -3.12
N THR A 98 -17.89 -9.25 -3.10
CA THR A 98 -18.61 -7.98 -3.23
C THR A 98 -18.28 -7.02 -2.08
N GLU A 99 -18.16 -7.53 -0.86
CA GLU A 99 -17.79 -6.74 0.32
C GLU A 99 -16.38 -6.16 0.21
N LEU A 100 -15.39 -6.93 -0.28
CA LEU A 100 -14.04 -6.39 -0.49
C LEU A 100 -14.01 -5.31 -1.58
N ILE A 101 -14.72 -5.51 -2.69
CA ILE A 101 -14.84 -4.51 -3.76
C ILE A 101 -15.49 -3.23 -3.22
N ARG A 102 -16.57 -3.34 -2.45
CA ARG A 102 -17.24 -2.20 -1.81
C ARG A 102 -16.28 -1.44 -0.87
N LYS A 103 -15.48 -2.15 -0.10
CA LYS A 103 -14.45 -1.55 0.77
C LYS A 103 -13.37 -0.82 -0.03
N CYS A 104 -13.00 -1.29 -1.21
CA CYS A 104 -12.06 -0.58 -2.07
C CYS A 104 -12.56 0.82 -2.41
N GLU A 105 -13.82 0.95 -2.82
CA GLU A 105 -14.42 2.25 -3.16
C GLU A 105 -14.52 3.15 -1.93
N GLU A 106 -14.99 2.63 -0.80
CA GLU A 106 -15.08 3.40 0.44
C GLU A 106 -13.71 3.91 0.92
N ILE A 107 -12.68 3.07 0.84
CA ILE A 107 -11.33 3.43 1.27
C ILE A 107 -10.75 4.50 0.35
N LYS A 108 -10.97 4.40 -0.96
CA LYS A 108 -10.57 5.43 -1.92
C LYS A 108 -11.15 6.81 -1.56
N GLU A 109 -12.44 6.86 -1.27
CA GLU A 109 -13.10 8.11 -0.87
C GLU A 109 -12.60 8.64 0.48
N LYS A 110 -12.42 7.76 1.46
CA LYS A 110 -11.92 8.13 2.79
C LYS A 110 -10.49 8.68 2.72
N VAL A 111 -9.61 8.03 1.96
CA VAL A 111 -8.23 8.51 1.75
C VAL A 111 -8.24 9.88 1.08
N ALA A 112 -9.03 10.06 -0.01
CA ALA A 112 -9.15 11.35 -0.68
C ALA A 112 -9.64 12.46 0.28
N SER A 113 -10.67 12.17 1.09
CA SER A 113 -11.19 13.10 2.09
C SER A 113 -10.16 13.46 3.17
N SER A 114 -9.37 12.49 3.65
CA SER A 114 -8.32 12.74 4.64
C SER A 114 -7.17 13.55 4.07
N LEU A 115 -6.77 13.28 2.82
CA LEU A 115 -5.75 14.07 2.10
C LEU A 115 -6.20 15.53 1.89
N GLN A 116 -7.46 15.76 1.48
CA GLN A 116 -8.01 17.11 1.33
C GLN A 116 -7.98 17.90 2.64
N ARG A 117 -8.13 17.23 3.78
CA ARG A 117 -8.02 17.82 5.12
C ARG A 117 -6.59 17.90 5.64
N VAL A 118 -5.61 17.48 4.83
CA VAL A 118 -4.17 17.41 5.21
C VAL A 118 -3.94 16.52 6.45
N ARG A 119 -4.68 15.41 6.55
CA ARG A 119 -4.54 14.37 7.57
C ARG A 119 -3.75 13.20 7.00
N LEU A 120 -2.44 13.41 6.82
CA LEU A 120 -1.62 12.46 6.06
C LEU A 120 -1.44 11.11 6.78
N ARG A 121 -1.25 11.15 8.11
CA ARG A 121 -1.13 9.94 8.92
C ARG A 121 -2.42 9.11 8.91
N GLU A 122 -3.57 9.77 9.08
CA GLU A 122 -4.89 9.14 8.99
C GLU A 122 -5.12 8.53 7.61
N ALA A 123 -4.78 9.26 6.55
CA ALA A 123 -4.94 8.81 5.17
C ALA A 123 -4.09 7.57 4.87
N LEU A 124 -2.84 7.53 5.35
CA LEU A 124 -1.95 6.37 5.20
C LEU A 124 -2.49 5.15 5.95
N ASP A 125 -2.96 5.31 7.19
CA ASP A 125 -3.51 4.18 7.95
C ASP A 125 -4.78 3.62 7.30
N ILE A 126 -5.65 4.48 6.76
CA ILE A 126 -6.83 4.07 5.99
C ILE A 126 -6.40 3.30 4.73
N ALA A 127 -5.42 3.78 3.97
CA ALA A 127 -4.90 3.08 2.80
C ALA A 127 -4.33 1.70 3.16
N MET A 128 -3.52 1.62 4.23
CA MET A 128 -2.95 0.36 4.72
C MET A 128 -4.01 -0.61 5.28
N SER A 129 -5.15 -0.10 5.75
CA SER A 129 -6.26 -0.97 6.17
C SER A 129 -6.78 -1.84 5.02
N LEU A 130 -6.78 -1.35 3.78
CA LEU A 130 -7.14 -2.16 2.62
C LEU A 130 -6.16 -3.31 2.40
N SER A 131 -4.87 -3.09 2.58
CA SER A 131 -3.87 -4.15 2.48
C SER A 131 -4.10 -5.24 3.53
N ARG A 132 -4.44 -4.87 4.76
CA ARG A 132 -4.79 -5.80 5.84
C ARG A 132 -6.06 -6.61 5.52
N GLU A 133 -7.11 -5.94 5.05
CA GLU A 133 -8.38 -6.58 4.66
C GLU A 133 -8.19 -7.56 3.49
N ALA A 134 -7.46 -7.16 2.45
CA ALA A 134 -7.21 -8.01 1.30
C ALA A 134 -6.34 -9.24 1.64
N ASN A 135 -5.34 -9.10 2.54
CA ASN A 135 -4.58 -10.24 3.05
C ASN A 135 -5.49 -11.20 3.83
N ARG A 136 -6.35 -10.69 4.73
CA ARG A 136 -7.32 -11.50 5.47
C ARG A 136 -8.28 -12.25 4.50
N TYR A 137 -8.77 -11.56 3.48
CA TYR A 137 -9.60 -12.16 2.45
C TYR A 137 -8.88 -13.31 1.73
N LEU A 138 -7.62 -13.11 1.31
CA LEU A 138 -6.82 -14.17 0.69
C LEU A 138 -6.59 -15.36 1.63
N ASP A 139 -6.39 -15.12 2.93
CA ASP A 139 -6.22 -16.20 3.92
C ASP A 139 -7.50 -17.01 4.10
N GLN A 140 -8.64 -16.35 4.13
CA GLN A 140 -9.95 -16.99 4.26
C GLN A 140 -10.33 -17.80 3.01
N ARG A 141 -10.13 -17.21 1.81
CA ARG A 141 -10.49 -17.83 0.53
C ARG A 141 -9.49 -18.88 0.08
N ALA A 142 -8.23 -18.77 0.49
CA ALA A 142 -7.12 -19.68 0.19
C ALA A 142 -7.04 -20.09 -1.31
N PRO A 143 -6.84 -19.17 -2.26
CA PRO A 143 -6.87 -19.45 -3.69
C PRO A 143 -5.88 -20.54 -4.12
N TRP A 144 -4.77 -20.71 -3.41
CA TRP A 144 -3.80 -21.79 -3.64
C TRP A 144 -4.37 -23.21 -3.37
N LYS A 145 -5.46 -23.33 -2.60
CA LYS A 145 -6.23 -24.57 -2.45
C LYS A 145 -7.30 -24.66 -3.52
N GLN A 146 -8.05 -23.56 -3.73
CA GLN A 146 -9.12 -23.50 -4.72
C GLN A 146 -8.65 -23.88 -6.14
N ILE A 147 -7.42 -23.47 -6.55
CA ILE A 147 -6.87 -23.80 -7.88
C ILE A 147 -6.93 -25.30 -8.19
N LYS A 148 -6.77 -26.17 -7.18
CA LYS A 148 -6.78 -27.62 -7.35
C LYS A 148 -8.19 -28.22 -7.36
N GLU A 149 -9.15 -27.57 -6.74
CA GLU A 149 -10.50 -28.08 -6.50
C GLU A 149 -11.52 -27.42 -7.44
N ASP A 150 -11.43 -26.10 -7.58
CA ASP A 150 -12.34 -25.27 -8.37
C ASP A 150 -11.58 -24.04 -8.91
N SER A 151 -11.07 -24.16 -10.12
CA SER A 151 -10.30 -23.10 -10.78
C SER A 151 -11.12 -21.82 -11.00
N LEU A 152 -12.45 -21.92 -11.16
CA LEU A 152 -13.30 -20.74 -11.33
C LEU A 152 -13.44 -19.95 -10.03
N SER A 153 -13.57 -20.64 -8.91
CA SER A 153 -13.55 -20.00 -7.59
C SER A 153 -12.20 -19.32 -7.31
N ALA A 154 -11.08 -19.97 -7.69
CA ALA A 154 -9.76 -19.36 -7.58
C ALA A 154 -9.62 -18.12 -8.47
N ALA A 155 -10.13 -18.18 -9.71
CA ALA A 155 -10.16 -17.03 -10.63
C ALA A 155 -10.92 -15.85 -10.03
N THR A 156 -12.11 -16.11 -9.45
CA THR A 156 -12.92 -15.09 -8.79
C THR A 156 -12.19 -14.45 -7.60
N THR A 157 -11.58 -15.27 -6.75
CA THR A 157 -10.80 -14.80 -5.61
C THR A 157 -9.62 -13.93 -6.03
N LEU A 158 -8.86 -14.36 -7.05
CA LEU A 158 -7.70 -13.60 -7.52
C LEU A 158 -8.09 -12.34 -8.30
N TYR A 159 -9.21 -12.34 -9.03
CA TYR A 159 -9.78 -11.14 -9.61
C TYR A 159 -10.12 -10.10 -8.54
N THR A 160 -10.82 -10.52 -7.48
CA THR A 160 -11.21 -9.63 -6.37
C THR A 160 -9.98 -9.09 -5.64
N ALA A 161 -8.95 -9.91 -5.40
CA ALA A 161 -7.69 -9.45 -4.83
C ALA A 161 -6.94 -8.49 -5.77
N ALA A 162 -6.95 -8.73 -7.08
CA ALA A 162 -6.37 -7.83 -8.07
C ALA A 162 -7.11 -6.47 -8.11
N TYR A 163 -8.43 -6.46 -7.92
CA TYR A 163 -9.20 -5.22 -7.78
C TYR A 163 -8.71 -4.40 -6.57
N ALA A 164 -8.44 -5.06 -5.43
CA ALA A 164 -7.86 -4.37 -4.27
C ALA A 164 -6.45 -3.82 -4.58
N LEU A 165 -5.62 -4.53 -5.37
CA LEU A 165 -4.32 -4.00 -5.81
C LEU A 165 -4.46 -2.80 -6.76
N MET A 166 -5.45 -2.80 -7.66
CA MET A 166 -5.75 -1.65 -8.52
C MET A 166 -6.15 -0.42 -7.70
N THR A 167 -6.88 -0.60 -6.62
CA THR A 167 -7.20 0.49 -5.68
C THR A 167 -5.95 0.94 -4.93
N LEU A 168 -5.18 -0.02 -4.39
CA LEU A 168 -3.98 0.28 -3.60
C LEU A 168 -2.92 1.05 -4.39
N ARG A 169 -2.71 0.77 -5.69
CA ARG A 169 -1.77 1.55 -6.51
C ARG A 169 -2.08 3.05 -6.50
N VAL A 170 -3.36 3.41 -6.49
CA VAL A 170 -3.81 4.80 -6.49
C VAL A 170 -3.71 5.40 -5.08
N VAL A 171 -4.29 4.74 -4.07
CA VAL A 171 -4.35 5.31 -2.72
C VAL A 171 -3.02 5.32 -1.99
N MET A 172 -2.06 4.47 -2.38
CA MET A 172 -0.70 4.46 -1.84
C MET A 172 0.26 5.42 -2.55
N TYR A 173 -0.06 5.87 -3.76
CA TYR A 173 0.81 6.74 -4.56
C TYR A 173 1.26 8.03 -3.83
N PRO A 174 0.41 8.76 -3.09
CA PRO A 174 0.85 9.95 -2.35
C PRO A 174 1.93 9.68 -1.30
N PHE A 175 1.99 8.46 -0.80
CA PHE A 175 2.86 8.06 0.31
C PHE A 175 4.14 7.37 -0.17
N VAL A 176 3.99 6.39 -1.05
CA VAL A 176 5.07 5.53 -1.59
C VAL A 176 5.00 5.50 -3.13
N PRO A 177 5.33 6.62 -3.79
CA PRO A 177 5.09 6.80 -5.22
C PRO A 177 5.84 5.79 -6.10
N PHE A 178 7.07 5.42 -5.76
CA PHE A 178 7.87 4.49 -6.57
C PHE A 178 7.33 3.06 -6.46
N SER A 179 6.96 2.62 -5.26
CA SER A 179 6.34 1.32 -5.03
C SER A 179 4.96 1.22 -5.68
N ALA A 180 4.16 2.29 -5.62
CA ALA A 180 2.86 2.35 -6.26
C ALA A 180 2.97 2.36 -7.79
N GLN A 181 3.93 3.10 -8.37
CA GLN A 181 4.22 3.07 -9.80
C GLN A 181 4.68 1.67 -10.23
N LYS A 182 5.54 1.02 -9.44
CA LYS A 182 5.95 -0.36 -9.73
C LYS A 182 4.78 -1.34 -9.70
N LEU A 183 3.85 -1.18 -8.76
CA LEU A 183 2.62 -1.97 -8.72
C LEU A 183 1.75 -1.72 -9.95
N HIS A 184 1.64 -0.46 -10.42
CA HIS A 184 0.94 -0.08 -11.64
C HIS A 184 1.47 -0.85 -12.86
N GLU A 185 2.78 -0.87 -13.05
CA GLU A 185 3.44 -1.61 -14.13
C GLU A 185 3.22 -3.13 -14.01
N LEU A 186 3.34 -3.67 -12.79
CA LEU A 186 3.13 -5.11 -12.52
C LEU A 186 1.69 -5.56 -12.78
N LEU A 187 0.73 -4.65 -12.69
CA LEU A 187 -0.68 -4.89 -13.05
C LEU A 187 -0.94 -4.73 -14.56
N GLY A 188 0.11 -4.52 -15.36
CA GLY A 188 0.00 -4.38 -16.82
C GLY A 188 -0.51 -3.03 -17.28
N GLN A 189 -0.53 -2.03 -16.41
CA GLN A 189 -0.96 -0.69 -16.74
C GLN A 189 0.18 0.12 -17.37
N PHE A 190 -0.14 1.05 -18.25
CA PHE A 190 0.82 1.86 -18.98
C PHE A 190 0.80 3.33 -18.51
N GLY A 191 1.95 3.99 -18.63
CA GLY A 191 2.13 5.40 -18.26
C GLY A 191 2.39 5.61 -16.78
N GLU A 192 2.27 6.86 -16.36
CA GLU A 192 2.53 7.26 -14.97
C GLU A 192 1.21 7.42 -14.22
N ILE A 193 1.16 6.95 -12.98
CA ILE A 193 -0.05 7.08 -12.13
C ILE A 193 -0.48 8.54 -12.00
N GLN A 194 0.48 9.47 -11.91
CA GLN A 194 0.18 10.91 -11.83
C GLN A 194 -0.65 11.45 -12.99
N ASP A 195 -0.52 10.86 -14.18
CA ASP A 195 -1.23 11.30 -15.39
C ASP A 195 -2.65 10.72 -15.45
N ILE A 196 -2.89 9.59 -14.78
CA ILE A 196 -4.20 8.92 -14.69
C ILE A 196 -5.08 9.58 -13.62
N GLY A 197 -4.45 10.11 -12.57
CA GLY A 197 -5.15 10.72 -11.44
C GLY A 197 -5.79 9.69 -10.50
N TRP A 198 -6.88 10.11 -9.84
CA TRP A 198 -7.55 9.34 -8.78
C TRP A 198 -8.63 8.39 -9.35
N VAL A 199 -8.23 7.59 -10.35
CA VAL A 199 -9.15 6.71 -11.11
C VAL A 199 -8.73 5.26 -10.94
N ILE A 200 -9.72 4.38 -10.72
CA ILE A 200 -9.56 2.93 -10.83
C ILE A 200 -10.16 2.57 -12.19
N GLU A 201 -9.30 2.15 -13.11
CA GLU A 201 -9.74 1.68 -14.42
C GLU A 201 -10.35 0.28 -14.30
N ASP A 202 -11.22 -0.07 -15.23
CA ASP A 202 -11.74 -1.44 -15.32
C ASP A 202 -10.61 -2.45 -15.50
N ILE A 203 -10.68 -3.54 -14.76
CA ILE A 203 -9.62 -4.56 -14.74
C ILE A 203 -9.68 -5.51 -15.95
N ILE A 204 -10.72 -5.38 -16.79
CA ILE A 204 -10.99 -6.28 -17.93
C ILE A 204 -10.98 -5.51 -19.22
#